data_e4b2cdc71b431d9971d4f1548bc83bdf
#
_entry.id   e4b2cdc71b431d9971d4f1548bc83bdf
#
_cell.length_a   1.000
_cell.length_b   1.000
_cell.length_c   1.000
_cell.angle_alpha   90.00
_cell.angle_beta   90.00
_cell.angle_gamma   90.00
#
_symmetry.space_group_name_H-M   'P 1'
#
loop_
_entity.id
_entity.type
_entity.pdbx_description
1 polymer ?
#
loop_
_entity_poly.entity_id
_entity_poly.type
_entity_poly.pdbx_seq_one_letter_code
_entity_poly.pdbx_strand_id
1 'polypeptide(L)'
;MVKIIMHGCNGHMGQVITGLVKEDANAEIIAGIDMNDNGQNDYPVFKSLAECDVPADVVVDFSSYKAADALLDACKEKKLPLVLCTTGLTEDQLKKVQETSKEIPVLRSANMSLGVNTLMKLVQAAAKVLAEAGFDMEIVEKHHKLKCDAPSGTAIALADSLNAAMDNQYHYVYDRSQRHEQRDPKEIGISAVRGGTIGGDHDVIFAGPDEVVTLSHKAYSKGVFGKGAVEAAKFLAGKPAGMYDMQDVIAAK
;
A
#
# COMPACT_ATOMS: atom_id res chain seq x y z
N MET A 1 -13.52 16.53 -11.34
CA MET A 1 -13.74 15.09 -11.16
C MET A 1 -12.64 14.37 -11.91
N VAL A 2 -11.88 13.51 -11.24
CA VAL A 2 -10.74 12.77 -11.82
C VAL A 2 -11.27 11.57 -12.59
N LYS A 3 -10.86 11.43 -13.85
CA LYS A 3 -11.26 10.34 -14.75
C LYS A 3 -10.25 9.20 -14.67
N ILE A 4 -10.71 8.04 -14.24
CA ILE A 4 -9.89 6.86 -13.95
C ILE A 4 -10.12 5.78 -15.01
N ILE A 5 -9.04 5.18 -15.52
CA ILE A 5 -9.07 3.86 -16.16
C ILE A 5 -8.72 2.81 -15.10
N MET A 6 -9.62 1.84 -14.88
CA MET A 6 -9.42 0.77 -13.91
C MET A 6 -8.83 -0.48 -14.57
N HIS A 7 -7.54 -0.77 -14.36
CA HIS A 7 -6.88 -1.96 -14.86
C HIS A 7 -7.02 -3.13 -13.87
N GLY A 8 -7.54 -4.25 -14.34
CA GLY A 8 -8.00 -5.36 -13.51
C GLY A 8 -9.44 -5.13 -12.97
N CYS A 9 -10.29 -4.47 -13.75
CA CYS A 9 -11.62 -4.00 -13.33
C CYS A 9 -12.57 -5.14 -12.91
N ASN A 10 -12.45 -6.33 -13.47
CA ASN A 10 -13.29 -7.48 -13.14
C ASN A 10 -12.76 -8.30 -11.95
N GLY A 11 -11.55 -8.00 -11.49
CA GLY A 11 -10.97 -8.60 -10.28
C GLY A 11 -11.65 -8.11 -9.00
N HIS A 12 -11.38 -8.82 -7.88
CA HIS A 12 -11.97 -8.48 -6.58
C HIS A 12 -11.73 -7.01 -6.19
N MET A 13 -10.49 -6.52 -6.29
CA MET A 13 -10.16 -5.13 -5.94
C MET A 13 -10.72 -4.13 -6.96
N GLY A 14 -10.76 -4.49 -8.25
CA GLY A 14 -11.39 -3.67 -9.29
C GLY A 14 -12.87 -3.39 -8.97
N GLN A 15 -13.60 -4.41 -8.56
CA GLN A 15 -15.02 -4.27 -8.18
C GLN A 15 -15.20 -3.47 -6.86
N VAL A 16 -14.31 -3.65 -5.88
CA VAL A 16 -14.31 -2.83 -4.65
C VAL A 16 -14.09 -1.36 -5.00
N ILE A 17 -13.12 -1.05 -5.85
CA ILE A 17 -12.82 0.33 -6.26
C ILE A 17 -13.97 0.92 -7.10
N THR A 18 -14.56 0.12 -7.99
CA THR A 18 -15.74 0.52 -8.77
C THR A 18 -16.90 0.95 -7.84
N GLY A 19 -17.16 0.17 -6.79
CA GLY A 19 -18.15 0.53 -5.78
C GLY A 19 -17.82 1.82 -5.04
N LEU A 20 -16.57 1.98 -4.61
CA LEU A 20 -16.11 3.18 -3.90
C LEU A 20 -16.19 4.45 -4.75
N VAL A 21 -15.84 4.35 -6.03
CA VAL A 21 -15.86 5.50 -6.95
C VAL A 21 -17.29 5.91 -7.30
N LYS A 22 -18.23 4.99 -7.38
CA LYS A 22 -19.67 5.32 -7.56
C LYS A 22 -20.22 6.24 -6.47
N GLU A 23 -19.65 6.19 -5.26
CA GLU A 23 -20.05 7.03 -4.13
C GLU A 23 -19.17 8.29 -3.98
N ASP A 24 -18.18 8.51 -4.84
CA ASP A 24 -17.20 9.58 -4.75
C ASP A 24 -17.48 10.70 -5.76
N ALA A 25 -17.94 11.86 -5.31
CA ALA A 25 -18.27 13.00 -6.17
C ALA A 25 -17.07 13.59 -6.94
N ASN A 26 -15.82 13.22 -6.59
CA ASN A 26 -14.59 13.77 -7.15
C ASN A 26 -13.83 12.80 -8.07
N ALA A 27 -14.35 11.58 -8.29
CA ALA A 27 -13.73 10.58 -9.16
C ALA A 27 -14.80 9.85 -9.98
N GLU A 28 -14.41 9.37 -11.15
CA GLU A 28 -15.26 8.58 -12.06
C GLU A 28 -14.41 7.53 -12.76
N ILE A 29 -14.87 6.27 -12.83
CA ILE A 29 -14.28 5.27 -13.71
C ILE A 29 -14.95 5.37 -15.07
N ILE A 30 -14.14 5.74 -16.07
CA ILE A 30 -14.65 5.96 -17.44
C ILE A 30 -14.37 4.80 -18.38
N ALA A 31 -13.45 3.91 -18.02
CA ALA A 31 -13.13 2.68 -18.75
C ALA A 31 -12.48 1.67 -17.82
N GLY A 32 -12.64 0.39 -18.14
CA GLY A 32 -11.96 -0.72 -17.50
C GLY A 32 -11.04 -1.44 -18.48
N ILE A 33 -9.99 -2.07 -17.95
CA ILE A 33 -9.12 -2.98 -18.68
C ILE A 33 -9.17 -4.34 -18.01
N ASP A 34 -9.56 -5.37 -18.75
CA ASP A 34 -9.53 -6.76 -18.31
C ASP A 34 -9.53 -7.71 -19.51
N MET A 35 -9.02 -8.92 -19.34
CA MET A 35 -8.97 -9.92 -20.42
C MET A 35 -10.37 -10.37 -20.87
N ASN A 36 -11.34 -10.34 -19.96
CA ASN A 36 -12.71 -10.75 -20.23
C ASN A 36 -13.66 -9.61 -19.81
N ASP A 37 -14.55 -9.23 -20.72
CA ASP A 37 -15.70 -8.41 -20.37
C ASP A 37 -16.86 -9.34 -19.99
N ASN A 38 -17.30 -9.28 -18.74
CA ASN A 38 -18.42 -10.06 -18.22
C ASN A 38 -19.72 -9.23 -18.08
N GLY A 39 -19.72 -7.99 -18.60
CA GLY A 39 -20.88 -7.10 -18.63
C GLY A 39 -21.35 -6.58 -17.27
N GLN A 40 -20.52 -6.67 -16.22
CA GLN A 40 -20.90 -6.25 -14.87
C GLN A 40 -20.61 -4.76 -14.55
N ASN A 41 -19.89 -4.07 -15.44
CA ASN A 41 -19.51 -2.68 -15.25
C ASN A 41 -20.38 -1.73 -16.08
N ASP A 42 -20.65 -0.54 -15.57
CA ASP A 42 -21.40 0.50 -16.26
C ASP A 42 -20.54 1.33 -17.25
N TYR A 43 -19.27 0.96 -17.40
CA TYR A 43 -18.30 1.59 -18.30
C TYR A 43 -17.75 0.55 -19.28
N PRO A 44 -17.23 0.98 -20.46
CA PRO A 44 -16.67 0.07 -21.46
C PRO A 44 -15.40 -0.64 -20.91
N VAL A 45 -15.24 -1.91 -21.27
CA VAL A 45 -14.09 -2.73 -20.90
C VAL A 45 -13.29 -3.10 -22.15
N PHE A 46 -11.98 -2.85 -22.12
CA PHE A 46 -11.03 -3.15 -23.19
C PHE A 46 -10.08 -4.27 -22.76
N LYS A 47 -9.51 -5.00 -23.69
CA LYS A 47 -8.57 -6.09 -23.40
C LYS A 47 -7.19 -5.59 -23.00
N SER A 48 -6.81 -4.40 -23.47
CA SER A 48 -5.54 -3.77 -23.14
C SER A 48 -5.67 -2.25 -23.08
N LEU A 49 -4.76 -1.60 -22.35
CA LEU A 49 -4.72 -0.14 -22.31
C LEU A 49 -4.36 0.47 -23.68
N ALA A 50 -3.62 -0.27 -24.52
CA ALA A 50 -3.29 0.17 -25.89
C ALA A 50 -4.54 0.34 -26.76
N GLU A 51 -5.55 -0.52 -26.58
CA GLU A 51 -6.83 -0.48 -27.32
C GLU A 51 -7.82 0.57 -26.76
N CYS A 52 -7.57 1.11 -25.58
CA CYS A 52 -8.47 2.06 -24.93
C CYS A 52 -8.17 3.49 -25.39
N ASP A 53 -9.03 4.07 -26.22
CA ASP A 53 -8.91 5.45 -26.70
C ASP A 53 -9.69 6.48 -25.85
N VAL A 54 -10.23 6.06 -24.71
CA VAL A 54 -10.98 6.94 -23.80
C VAL A 54 -10.01 7.86 -23.06
N PRO A 55 -10.19 9.20 -23.13
CA PRO A 55 -9.30 10.14 -22.47
C PRO A 55 -9.49 10.10 -20.94
N ALA A 56 -8.40 9.86 -20.22
CA ALA A 56 -8.38 9.73 -18.77
C ALA A 56 -7.30 10.61 -18.15
N ASP A 57 -7.39 10.82 -16.84
CA ASP A 57 -6.41 11.56 -16.05
C ASP A 57 -5.39 10.65 -15.38
N VAL A 58 -5.76 9.38 -15.12
CA VAL A 58 -4.92 8.42 -14.39
C VAL A 58 -5.37 6.98 -14.61
N VAL A 59 -4.43 6.04 -14.58
CA VAL A 59 -4.69 4.60 -14.54
C VAL A 59 -4.49 4.10 -13.11
N VAL A 60 -5.43 3.29 -12.59
CA VAL A 60 -5.31 2.56 -11.32
C VAL A 60 -5.21 1.07 -11.62
N ASP A 61 -4.12 0.45 -11.20
CA ASP A 61 -3.82 -0.94 -11.50
C ASP A 61 -3.89 -1.86 -10.28
N PHE A 62 -4.79 -2.85 -10.36
CA PHE A 62 -4.87 -4.00 -9.45
C PHE A 62 -4.97 -5.30 -10.26
N SER A 63 -4.07 -5.52 -11.17
CA SER A 63 -4.06 -6.67 -12.07
C SER A 63 -3.05 -7.75 -11.64
N SER A 64 -2.22 -8.17 -12.53
CA SER A 64 -1.19 -9.18 -12.34
C SER A 64 0.17 -8.66 -12.77
N TYR A 65 1.24 -9.08 -12.07
CA TYR A 65 2.63 -8.77 -12.46
C TYR A 65 2.93 -9.15 -13.93
N LYS A 66 2.23 -10.14 -14.49
CA LYS A 66 2.37 -10.55 -15.89
C LYS A 66 1.95 -9.48 -16.89
N ALA A 67 1.05 -8.58 -16.49
CA ALA A 67 0.58 -7.48 -17.34
C ALA A 67 1.39 -6.19 -17.13
N ALA A 68 2.27 -6.13 -16.14
CA ALA A 68 2.94 -4.90 -15.72
C ALA A 68 3.79 -4.27 -16.82
N ASP A 69 4.53 -5.07 -17.61
CA ASP A 69 5.40 -4.55 -18.68
C ASP A 69 4.61 -3.84 -19.77
N ALA A 70 3.53 -4.48 -20.25
CA ALA A 70 2.67 -3.91 -21.29
C ALA A 70 1.90 -2.68 -20.77
N LEU A 71 1.49 -2.69 -19.50
CA LEU A 71 0.85 -1.55 -18.85
C LEU A 71 1.78 -0.34 -18.78
N LEU A 72 3.02 -0.53 -18.33
CA LEU A 72 4.02 0.53 -18.22
C LEU A 72 4.32 1.16 -19.58
N ASP A 73 4.49 0.33 -20.63
CA ASP A 73 4.74 0.82 -21.99
C ASP A 73 3.55 1.63 -22.52
N ALA A 74 2.33 1.14 -22.35
CA ALA A 74 1.12 1.84 -22.79
C ALA A 74 0.89 3.16 -22.01
N CYS A 75 1.15 3.18 -20.69
CA CYS A 75 1.06 4.41 -19.90
C CYS A 75 2.07 5.46 -20.37
N LYS A 76 3.30 5.08 -20.71
CA LYS A 76 4.31 5.98 -21.29
C LYS A 76 3.87 6.55 -22.63
N GLU A 77 3.42 5.67 -23.55
CA GLU A 77 2.97 6.08 -24.88
C GLU A 77 1.82 7.09 -24.81
N LYS A 78 0.85 6.83 -23.94
CA LYS A 78 -0.34 7.67 -23.74
C LYS A 78 -0.10 8.85 -22.77
N LYS A 79 1.09 8.94 -22.16
CA LYS A 79 1.44 9.93 -21.11
C LYS A 79 0.45 9.97 -19.94
N LEU A 80 -0.03 8.79 -19.54
CA LEU A 80 -0.99 8.63 -18.45
C LEU A 80 -0.28 8.37 -17.12
N PRO A 81 -0.60 9.13 -16.06
CA PRO A 81 -0.21 8.81 -14.69
C PRO A 81 -0.66 7.40 -14.28
N LEU A 82 0.16 6.70 -13.48
CA LEU A 82 -0.11 5.33 -13.08
C LEU A 82 -0.03 5.15 -11.55
N VAL A 83 -1.14 4.72 -10.93
CA VAL A 83 -1.16 4.18 -9.57
C VAL A 83 -1.00 2.67 -9.67
N LEU A 84 0.21 2.17 -9.39
CA LEU A 84 0.60 0.77 -9.55
C LEU A 84 0.47 0.02 -8.22
N CYS A 85 -0.61 -0.75 -8.06
CA CYS A 85 -0.90 -1.52 -6.85
C CYS A 85 -0.65 -3.03 -7.02
N THR A 86 -0.29 -3.48 -8.23
CA THR A 86 0.07 -4.88 -8.48
C THR A 86 1.31 -5.25 -7.67
N THR A 87 1.23 -6.40 -7.00
CA THR A 87 2.30 -7.00 -6.18
C THR A 87 3.05 -8.09 -6.93
N GLY A 88 4.21 -8.51 -6.39
CA GLY A 88 4.98 -9.62 -6.97
C GLY A 88 5.76 -9.27 -8.24
N LEU A 89 6.05 -8.00 -8.47
CA LEU A 89 6.90 -7.54 -9.57
C LEU A 89 8.32 -8.08 -9.42
N THR A 90 8.92 -8.48 -10.54
CA THR A 90 10.33 -8.90 -10.61
C THR A 90 11.26 -7.69 -10.45
N GLU A 91 12.55 -7.94 -10.17
CA GLU A 91 13.55 -6.87 -10.09
C GLU A 91 13.65 -6.06 -11.39
N ASP A 92 13.56 -6.71 -12.53
CA ASP A 92 13.60 -6.03 -13.83
C ASP A 92 12.36 -5.17 -14.07
N GLN A 93 11.19 -5.65 -13.64
CA GLN A 93 9.96 -4.84 -13.66
C GLN A 93 10.07 -3.64 -12.72
N LEU A 94 10.66 -3.80 -11.54
CA LEU A 94 10.91 -2.68 -10.63
C LEU A 94 11.86 -1.63 -11.24
N LYS A 95 12.92 -2.05 -11.94
CA LYS A 95 13.78 -1.13 -12.70
C LYS A 95 12.99 -0.41 -13.80
N LYS A 96 12.14 -1.15 -14.54
CA LYS A 96 11.28 -0.57 -15.57
C LYS A 96 10.31 0.46 -15.00
N VAL A 97 9.73 0.23 -13.81
CA VAL A 97 8.91 1.20 -13.07
C VAL A 97 9.71 2.49 -12.81
N GLN A 98 10.96 2.37 -12.32
CA GLN A 98 11.84 3.51 -12.08
C GLN A 98 12.14 4.30 -13.37
N GLU A 99 12.45 3.62 -14.48
CA GLU A 99 12.66 4.29 -15.76
C GLU A 99 11.38 4.96 -16.28
N THR A 100 10.24 4.29 -16.15
CA THR A 100 8.93 4.83 -16.54
C THR A 100 8.60 6.10 -15.77
N SER A 101 8.93 6.14 -14.48
CA SER A 101 8.65 7.31 -13.63
C SER A 101 9.44 8.56 -14.04
N LYS A 102 10.50 8.44 -14.83
CA LYS A 102 11.20 9.61 -15.38
C LYS A 102 10.43 10.31 -16.51
N GLU A 103 9.44 9.63 -17.10
CA GLU A 103 8.66 10.13 -18.22
C GLU A 103 7.21 10.46 -17.86
N ILE A 104 6.63 9.72 -16.91
CA ILE A 104 5.27 9.92 -16.40
C ILE A 104 5.23 9.86 -14.85
N PRO A 105 4.21 10.44 -14.19
CA PRO A 105 4.04 10.22 -12.75
C PRO A 105 3.63 8.79 -12.47
N VAL A 106 4.36 8.11 -11.59
CA VAL A 106 4.06 6.75 -11.13
C VAL A 106 4.00 6.74 -9.61
N LEU A 107 2.85 6.32 -9.05
CA LEU A 107 2.72 6.10 -7.62
C LEU A 107 2.74 4.60 -7.32
N ARG A 108 3.67 4.18 -6.45
CA ARG A 108 3.76 2.82 -5.93
C ARG A 108 4.09 2.85 -4.45
N SER A 109 3.34 2.10 -3.65
CA SER A 109 3.55 2.03 -2.21
C SER A 109 3.46 0.58 -1.73
N ALA A 110 4.17 0.27 -0.65
CA ALA A 110 4.13 -1.05 -0.01
C ALA A 110 2.73 -1.39 0.53
N ASN A 111 1.96 -0.36 0.91
CA ASN A 111 0.58 -0.48 1.38
C ASN A 111 -0.22 0.74 0.92
N MET A 112 -1.41 0.53 0.39
CA MET A 112 -2.27 1.61 -0.11
C MET A 112 -3.18 2.23 0.96
N SER A 113 -3.29 1.64 2.16
CA SER A 113 -4.16 2.18 3.22
C SER A 113 -3.67 3.53 3.72
N LEU A 114 -4.55 4.53 3.71
CA LEU A 114 -4.30 5.83 4.34
C LEU A 114 -3.98 5.67 5.83
N GLY A 115 -4.76 4.84 6.54
CA GLY A 115 -4.57 4.61 7.98
C GLY A 115 -3.21 3.99 8.29
N VAL A 116 -2.76 2.97 7.54
CA VAL A 116 -1.44 2.35 7.73
C VAL A 116 -0.32 3.36 7.46
N ASN A 117 -0.42 4.14 6.38
CA ASN A 117 0.61 5.11 6.04
C ASN A 117 0.64 6.29 7.03
N THR A 118 -0.51 6.71 7.56
CA THR A 118 -0.58 7.67 8.68
C THR A 118 0.07 7.08 9.93
N LEU A 119 -0.23 5.81 10.26
CA LEU A 119 0.40 5.12 11.38
C LEU A 119 1.93 5.09 11.24
N MET A 120 2.46 4.81 10.03
CA MET A 120 3.91 4.85 9.78
C MET A 120 4.55 6.20 10.15
N LYS A 121 3.89 7.33 9.83
CA LYS A 121 4.38 8.67 10.23
C LYS A 121 4.30 8.88 11.74
N LEU A 122 3.21 8.45 12.35
CA LEU A 122 3.04 8.60 13.80
C LEU A 122 4.07 7.80 14.59
N VAL A 123 4.35 6.55 14.18
CA VAL A 123 5.35 5.72 14.85
C VAL A 123 6.77 6.25 14.67
N GLN A 124 7.10 6.88 13.54
CA GLN A 124 8.38 7.56 13.35
C GLN A 124 8.55 8.73 14.31
N ALA A 125 7.51 9.55 14.47
CA ALA A 125 7.52 10.66 15.41
C ALA A 125 7.61 10.18 16.86
N ALA A 126 6.85 9.14 17.22
CA ALA A 126 6.88 8.53 18.54
C ALA A 126 8.25 7.90 18.87
N ALA A 127 8.85 7.16 17.91
CA ALA A 127 10.13 6.50 18.09
C ALA A 127 11.25 7.48 18.47
N LYS A 128 11.32 8.63 17.79
CA LYS A 128 12.34 9.67 18.08
C LYS A 128 12.30 10.17 19.52
N VAL A 129 11.13 10.20 20.14
CA VAL A 129 10.97 10.67 21.52
C VAL A 129 11.10 9.51 22.51
N LEU A 130 10.36 8.43 22.25
CA LEU A 130 10.20 7.36 23.24
C LEU A 130 11.39 6.41 23.28
N ALA A 131 12.00 6.08 22.13
CA ALA A 131 13.17 5.20 22.12
C ALA A 131 14.39 5.86 22.77
N GLU A 132 14.58 7.17 22.59
CA GLU A 132 15.62 7.93 23.30
C GLU A 132 15.36 7.99 24.81
N ALA A 133 14.10 7.97 25.22
CA ALA A 133 13.70 7.91 26.63
C ALA A 133 13.76 6.49 27.22
N GLY A 134 14.25 5.49 26.47
CA GLY A 134 14.46 4.13 26.94
C GLY A 134 13.24 3.22 26.81
N PHE A 135 12.23 3.57 25.99
CA PHE A 135 11.11 2.68 25.69
C PHE A 135 11.52 1.60 24.70
N ASP A 136 11.11 0.39 24.99
CA ASP A 136 11.23 -0.76 24.08
C ASP A 136 10.17 -0.70 22.98
N MET A 137 10.53 -1.15 21.79
CA MET A 137 9.61 -1.17 20.63
C MET A 137 9.21 -2.60 20.27
N GLU A 138 7.89 -2.86 20.23
CA GLU A 138 7.33 -4.15 19.86
C GLU A 138 6.17 -3.96 18.88
N ILE A 139 5.99 -4.92 17.97
CA ILE A 139 4.88 -4.96 17.02
C ILE A 139 4.11 -6.27 17.23
N VAL A 140 2.79 -6.17 17.36
CA VAL A 140 1.89 -7.33 17.37
C VAL A 140 0.94 -7.22 16.21
N GLU A 141 0.95 -8.21 15.31
CA GLU A 141 0.03 -8.26 14.18
C GLU A 141 -0.90 -9.47 14.25
N LYS A 142 -2.14 -9.29 13.81
CA LYS A 142 -3.18 -10.33 13.87
C LYS A 142 -3.90 -10.40 12.55
N HIS A 143 -4.00 -11.59 11.97
CA HIS A 143 -4.72 -11.84 10.71
C HIS A 143 -5.53 -13.14 10.77
N HIS A 144 -6.38 -13.31 9.76
CA HIS A 144 -7.20 -14.51 9.58
C HIS A 144 -6.34 -15.77 9.44
N LYS A 145 -6.93 -16.93 9.77
CA LYS A 145 -6.27 -18.24 9.75
C LYS A 145 -5.71 -18.67 8.38
N LEU A 146 -6.17 -18.05 7.28
CA LEU A 146 -5.76 -18.39 5.92
C LEU A 146 -4.55 -17.56 5.42
N LYS A 147 -4.03 -16.62 6.21
CA LYS A 147 -2.85 -15.83 5.84
C LYS A 147 -1.58 -16.67 6.00
N CYS A 148 -0.87 -16.88 4.88
CA CYS A 148 0.30 -17.76 4.82
C CYS A 148 1.59 -17.10 5.32
N ASP A 149 1.79 -15.82 4.99
CA ASP A 149 2.97 -15.07 5.41
C ASP A 149 2.86 -14.64 6.89
N ALA A 150 3.95 -14.78 7.62
CA ALA A 150 4.13 -14.27 8.99
C ALA A 150 5.62 -13.90 9.19
N PRO A 151 5.93 -12.67 9.65
CA PRO A 151 5.00 -11.57 9.86
C PRO A 151 4.38 -11.04 8.57
N SER A 152 3.31 -10.23 8.69
CA SER A 152 2.68 -9.57 7.56
C SER A 152 3.61 -8.52 6.94
N GLY A 153 3.49 -8.28 5.62
CA GLY A 153 4.24 -7.22 4.95
C GLY A 153 4.01 -5.83 5.57
N THR A 154 2.82 -5.57 6.13
CA THR A 154 2.53 -4.32 6.85
C THR A 154 3.30 -4.22 8.18
N ALA A 155 3.43 -5.32 8.91
CA ALA A 155 4.23 -5.34 10.15
C ALA A 155 5.71 -5.08 9.86
N ILE A 156 6.25 -5.68 8.81
CA ILE A 156 7.63 -5.40 8.36
C ILE A 156 7.78 -3.92 7.95
N ALA A 157 6.86 -3.37 7.18
CA ALA A 157 6.91 -1.97 6.77
C ALA A 157 6.82 -0.99 7.96
N LEU A 158 6.07 -1.35 9.02
CA LEU A 158 6.05 -0.58 10.27
C LEU A 158 7.39 -0.69 11.00
N ALA A 159 8.00 -1.87 11.07
CA ALA A 159 9.32 -2.07 11.66
C ALA A 159 10.40 -1.30 10.89
N ASP A 160 10.39 -1.36 9.57
CA ASP A 160 11.30 -0.59 8.71
C ASP A 160 11.13 0.92 8.93
N SER A 161 9.88 1.37 9.09
CA SER A 161 9.55 2.77 9.36
C SER A 161 10.08 3.24 10.71
N LEU A 162 9.96 2.42 11.76
CA LEU A 162 10.56 2.66 13.07
C LEU A 162 12.09 2.73 12.99
N ASN A 163 12.68 1.71 12.35
CA ASN A 163 14.13 1.57 12.27
C ASN A 163 14.78 2.70 11.45
N ALA A 164 14.15 3.10 10.35
CA ALA A 164 14.59 4.24 9.55
C ALA A 164 14.58 5.56 10.36
N ALA A 165 13.60 5.75 11.24
CA ALA A 165 13.55 6.92 12.13
C ALA A 165 14.66 6.93 13.19
N MET A 166 15.30 5.77 13.42
CA MET A 166 16.37 5.52 14.39
C MET A 166 17.70 5.18 13.71
N ASP A 167 17.96 5.71 12.51
CA ASP A 167 19.18 5.52 11.72
C ASP A 167 19.54 4.05 11.44
N ASN A 168 18.54 3.17 11.36
CA ASN A 168 18.66 1.73 11.12
C ASN A 168 19.55 0.99 12.13
N GLN A 169 19.52 1.42 13.40
CA GLN A 169 20.34 0.84 14.47
C GLN A 169 19.72 -0.38 15.16
N TYR A 170 18.47 -0.73 14.83
CA TYR A 170 17.73 -1.83 15.45
C TYR A 170 17.71 -3.08 14.57
N HIS A 171 17.70 -4.24 15.21
CA HIS A 171 17.51 -5.53 14.55
C HIS A 171 16.12 -6.11 14.87
N TYR A 172 15.61 -6.98 14.01
CA TYR A 172 14.27 -7.55 14.16
C TYR A 172 14.32 -8.91 14.85
N VAL A 173 13.39 -9.14 15.78
CA VAL A 173 13.22 -10.40 16.50
C VAL A 173 11.79 -10.89 16.29
N TYR A 174 11.66 -12.02 15.59
CA TYR A 174 10.36 -12.56 15.18
C TYR A 174 9.72 -13.52 16.17
N ASP A 175 10.53 -14.15 17.02
CA ASP A 175 10.07 -15.12 18.01
C ASP A 175 11.03 -15.20 19.19
N ARG A 176 10.47 -15.15 20.40
CA ARG A 176 11.24 -15.27 21.65
C ARG A 176 11.11 -16.63 22.31
N SER A 177 10.28 -17.55 21.78
CA SER A 177 9.99 -18.85 22.43
C SER A 177 11.23 -19.72 22.59
N GLN A 178 12.23 -19.55 21.74
CA GLN A 178 13.49 -20.28 21.79
C GLN A 178 14.62 -19.55 22.53
N ARG A 179 14.33 -18.37 23.10
CA ARG A 179 15.31 -17.52 23.77
C ARG A 179 15.14 -17.63 25.30
N HIS A 180 16.27 -17.78 26.00
CA HIS A 180 16.36 -17.76 27.47
C HIS A 180 17.30 -16.62 27.93
N GLU A 181 17.15 -15.47 27.34
CA GLU A 181 17.97 -14.28 27.58
C GLU A 181 17.08 -13.04 27.71
N GLN A 182 17.61 -12.01 28.35
CA GLN A 182 16.94 -10.72 28.43
C GLN A 182 16.87 -10.07 27.04
N ARG A 183 15.87 -9.21 26.87
CA ARG A 183 15.70 -8.40 25.65
C ARG A 183 16.90 -7.49 25.41
N ASP A 184 17.40 -7.44 24.17
CA ASP A 184 18.39 -6.46 23.77
C ASP A 184 17.73 -5.08 23.63
N PRO A 185 18.34 -3.98 24.13
CA PRO A 185 17.80 -2.63 23.99
C PRO A 185 17.64 -2.16 22.54
N LYS A 186 18.37 -2.76 21.61
CA LYS A 186 18.35 -2.40 20.17
C LYS A 186 17.57 -3.39 19.30
N GLU A 187 16.56 -4.06 19.86
CA GLU A 187 15.69 -4.92 19.07
C GLU A 187 14.28 -4.31 18.87
N ILE A 188 13.65 -4.63 17.75
CA ILE A 188 12.23 -4.46 17.50
C ILE A 188 11.63 -5.86 17.42
N GLY A 189 10.80 -6.21 18.41
CA GLY A 189 10.09 -7.48 18.40
C GLY A 189 8.90 -7.45 17.47
N ILE A 190 8.65 -8.55 16.72
CA ILE A 190 7.50 -8.67 15.82
C ILE A 190 6.81 -10.00 16.08
N SER A 191 5.60 -9.95 16.62
CA SER A 191 4.80 -11.13 16.95
C SER A 191 3.58 -11.25 16.04
N ALA A 192 3.31 -12.46 15.54
CA ALA A 192 2.21 -12.74 14.61
C ALA A 192 1.15 -13.65 15.22
N VAL A 193 -0.12 -13.23 15.17
CA VAL A 193 -1.28 -14.04 15.56
C VAL A 193 -2.09 -14.42 14.31
N ARG A 194 -2.53 -15.68 14.23
CA ARG A 194 -3.39 -16.19 13.16
C ARG A 194 -4.65 -16.80 13.77
N GLY A 195 -5.84 -16.30 13.36
CA GLY A 195 -7.10 -16.83 13.88
C GLY A 195 -8.32 -16.26 13.21
N GLY A 196 -9.38 -17.04 13.18
CA GLY A 196 -10.70 -16.62 12.72
C GLY A 196 -10.68 -15.92 11.36
N THR A 197 -11.37 -14.79 11.30
CA THR A 197 -11.56 -13.92 10.12
C THR A 197 -11.00 -12.52 10.34
N ILE A 198 -10.01 -12.36 11.21
CA ILE A 198 -9.37 -11.06 11.49
C ILE A 198 -8.86 -10.45 10.19
N GLY A 199 -9.31 -9.24 9.86
CA GLY A 199 -8.99 -8.58 8.59
C GLY A 199 -7.53 -8.16 8.48
N GLY A 200 -6.98 -7.63 9.58
CA GLY A 200 -5.58 -7.20 9.71
C GLY A 200 -5.46 -6.12 10.78
N ASP A 201 -4.96 -6.51 11.95
CA ASP A 201 -4.69 -5.61 13.07
C ASP A 201 -3.18 -5.49 13.26
N HIS A 202 -2.71 -4.28 13.56
CA HIS A 202 -1.31 -3.99 13.83
C HIS A 202 -1.25 -3.04 15.02
N ASP A 203 -0.62 -3.49 16.08
CA ASP A 203 -0.35 -2.71 17.30
C ASP A 203 1.16 -2.45 17.36
N VAL A 204 1.58 -1.18 17.37
CA VAL A 204 2.96 -0.76 17.65
C VAL A 204 3.01 -0.28 19.08
N ILE A 205 3.79 -0.96 19.89
CA ILE A 205 3.87 -0.80 21.34
C ILE A 205 5.21 -0.18 21.71
N PHE A 206 5.17 0.91 22.43
CA PHE A 206 6.32 1.52 23.09
C PHE A 206 6.19 1.27 24.60
N ALA A 207 7.02 0.40 25.14
CA ALA A 207 6.97 -0.02 26.55
C ALA A 207 8.08 0.63 27.35
N GLY A 208 7.74 1.58 28.21
CA GLY A 208 8.63 2.25 29.15
C GLY A 208 8.62 1.60 30.54
N PRO A 209 9.38 2.14 31.52
CA PRO A 209 9.47 1.58 32.86
C PRO A 209 8.12 1.50 33.59
N ASP A 210 7.30 2.54 33.50
CA ASP A 210 6.05 2.67 34.27
C ASP A 210 4.83 2.97 33.39
N GLU A 211 4.99 3.01 32.06
CA GLU A 211 3.91 3.30 31.13
C GLU A 211 4.11 2.59 29.78
N VAL A 212 3.00 2.42 29.06
CA VAL A 212 3.00 1.86 27.70
C VAL A 212 2.18 2.76 26.78
N VAL A 213 2.75 3.10 25.64
CA VAL A 213 2.03 3.77 24.55
C VAL A 213 1.82 2.81 23.41
N THR A 214 0.57 2.65 22.95
CA THR A 214 0.25 1.78 21.83
C THR A 214 -0.43 2.58 20.72
N LEU A 215 0.09 2.47 19.50
CA LEU A 215 -0.49 3.01 18.29
C LEU A 215 -1.04 1.86 17.46
N SER A 216 -2.35 1.86 17.20
CA SER A 216 -3.05 0.72 16.59
C SER A 216 -3.74 1.07 15.28
N HIS A 217 -3.74 0.13 14.34
CA HIS A 217 -4.55 0.14 13.14
C HIS A 217 -5.32 -1.18 13.00
N LYS A 218 -6.61 -1.10 12.65
CA LYS A 218 -7.46 -2.26 12.39
C LYS A 218 -8.14 -2.11 11.03
N ALA A 219 -7.91 -3.08 10.14
CA ALA A 219 -8.60 -3.17 8.87
C ALA A 219 -9.78 -4.14 8.96
N TYR A 220 -10.98 -3.66 8.72
CA TYR A 220 -12.19 -4.51 8.71
C TYR A 220 -12.43 -5.16 7.35
N SER A 221 -11.88 -4.60 6.27
CA SER A 221 -12.01 -5.13 4.91
C SER A 221 -10.86 -4.66 4.02
N LYS A 222 -10.73 -5.27 2.82
CA LYS A 222 -9.81 -4.82 1.78
C LYS A 222 -10.20 -3.47 1.16
N GLY A 223 -11.37 -2.93 1.47
CA GLY A 223 -11.82 -1.61 1.04
C GLY A 223 -10.88 -0.48 1.42
N VAL A 224 -10.12 -0.62 2.52
CA VAL A 224 -9.12 0.37 2.95
C VAL A 224 -8.04 0.61 1.89
N PHE A 225 -7.65 -0.43 1.14
CA PHE A 225 -6.67 -0.31 0.06
C PHE A 225 -7.28 0.34 -1.19
N GLY A 226 -8.54 -0.01 -1.51
CA GLY A 226 -9.29 0.62 -2.60
C GLY A 226 -9.49 2.12 -2.35
N LYS A 227 -9.89 2.50 -1.14
CA LYS A 227 -10.03 3.92 -0.77
C LYS A 227 -8.72 4.68 -0.92
N GLY A 228 -7.61 4.08 -0.45
CA GLY A 228 -6.28 4.68 -0.60
C GLY A 228 -5.86 4.81 -2.07
N ALA A 229 -6.18 3.83 -2.93
CA ALA A 229 -5.87 3.91 -4.36
C ALA A 229 -6.68 5.02 -5.06
N VAL A 230 -7.94 5.24 -4.68
CA VAL A 230 -8.74 6.36 -5.20
C VAL A 230 -8.14 7.71 -4.77
N GLU A 231 -7.72 7.84 -3.52
CA GLU A 231 -7.04 9.06 -3.04
C GLU A 231 -5.69 9.27 -3.74
N ALA A 232 -4.94 8.19 -3.99
CA ALA A 232 -3.70 8.23 -4.76
C ALA A 232 -3.96 8.67 -6.21
N ALA A 233 -5.03 8.20 -6.85
CA ALA A 233 -5.42 8.62 -8.20
C ALA A 233 -5.73 10.13 -8.25
N LYS A 234 -6.50 10.64 -7.29
CA LYS A 234 -6.81 12.07 -7.18
C LYS A 234 -5.54 12.92 -6.98
N PHE A 235 -4.62 12.44 -6.16
CA PHE A 235 -3.34 13.10 -5.90
C PHE A 235 -2.45 13.12 -7.15
N LEU A 236 -2.38 12.00 -7.88
CA LEU A 236 -1.42 11.81 -8.97
C LEU A 236 -1.84 12.51 -10.26
N ALA A 237 -3.15 12.72 -10.47
CA ALA A 237 -3.69 13.42 -11.62
C ALA A 237 -3.08 14.83 -11.72
N GLY A 238 -2.41 15.12 -12.85
CA GLY A 238 -1.74 16.40 -13.11
C GLY A 238 -0.38 16.62 -12.42
N LYS A 239 0.17 15.62 -11.74
CA LYS A 239 1.53 15.69 -11.20
C LYS A 239 2.57 15.62 -12.33
N PRO A 240 3.76 16.21 -12.15
CA PRO A 240 4.88 16.01 -13.07
C PRO A 240 5.41 14.58 -13.02
N ALA A 241 6.18 14.18 -14.04
CA ALA A 241 6.89 12.90 -14.04
C ALA A 241 7.72 12.74 -12.75
N GLY A 242 7.69 11.56 -12.19
CA GLY A 242 8.36 11.27 -10.91
C GLY A 242 7.82 10.00 -10.26
N MET A 243 8.59 9.50 -9.30
CA MET A 243 8.16 8.41 -8.44
C MET A 243 7.52 8.97 -7.19
N TYR A 244 6.31 8.49 -6.87
CA TYR A 244 5.51 8.90 -5.72
C TYR A 244 5.10 7.69 -4.89
N ASP A 245 4.76 7.94 -3.63
CA ASP A 245 4.21 6.94 -2.73
C ASP A 245 3.04 7.48 -1.90
N MET A 246 2.50 6.65 -1.01
CA MET A 246 1.39 7.05 -0.15
C MET A 246 1.80 8.09 0.92
N GLN A 247 3.10 8.27 1.22
CA GLN A 247 3.57 9.31 2.13
C GLN A 247 3.43 10.70 1.48
N ASP A 248 3.63 10.77 0.15
CA ASP A 248 3.40 12.00 -0.61
C ASP A 248 1.91 12.38 -0.62
N VAL A 249 1.03 11.37 -0.77
CA VAL A 249 -0.43 11.57 -0.70
C VAL A 249 -0.85 12.15 0.64
N ILE A 250 -0.28 11.64 1.74
CA ILE A 250 -0.60 12.11 3.10
C ILE A 250 0.00 13.49 3.36
N ALA A 251 1.21 13.75 2.86
CA ALA A 251 1.86 15.05 3.03
C ALA A 251 1.14 16.20 2.29
N ALA A 252 0.34 15.88 1.26
CA ALA A 252 -0.42 16.84 0.48
C ALA A 252 -1.80 17.16 1.07
N LYS A 253 -2.20 16.52 2.18
CA LYS A 253 -3.48 16.74 2.89
C LYS A 253 -3.27 17.65 4.10
#